data_7526b7dedd98fbdb8195f35458d5c96c
#
_entry.id   7526b7dedd98fbdb8195f35458d5c96c
#
_cell.length_a   1.000
_cell.length_b   1.000
_cell.length_c   1.000
_cell.angle_alpha   90.00
_cell.angle_beta   90.00
_cell.angle_gamma   90.00
#
_symmetry.space_group_name_H-M   'P 1'
#
loop_
_entity.id
_entity.type
_entity.pdbx_description
1 polymer ?
#
loop_
_entity_poly.entity_id
_entity_poly.type
_entity_poly.pdbx_seq_one_letter_code
_entity_poly.pdbx_strand_id
1 'polypeptide(L)'
;KTGQFDEENCFKLPKNMPTAFVCNCDLAAATLIKILNAAGYRVPEDVSVVGFDNYMYPGICDIGVTTYEINMQEMAERTLHKIIKKISNEKYTDGIFVVDGRIVIKDSVARIER
;
A
#
# COMPACT_ATOMS: atom_id res chain seq x y z
N LYS A 1 -13.78 4.26 -22.38
CA LYS A 1 -13.92 4.16 -20.92
C LYS A 1 -12.70 4.82 -20.33
N THR A 2 -12.84 6.04 -19.86
CA THR A 2 -11.82 6.78 -19.11
C THR A 2 -11.56 6.00 -17.83
N GLY A 3 -10.32 5.57 -17.59
CA GLY A 3 -9.91 4.84 -16.39
C GLY A 3 -9.90 5.73 -15.15
N GLN A 4 -11.00 6.44 -14.90
CA GLN A 4 -11.21 7.14 -13.64
C GLN A 4 -11.54 6.11 -12.56
N PHE A 5 -10.73 6.13 -11.51
CA PHE A 5 -10.95 5.36 -10.31
C PHE A 5 -12.23 5.87 -9.64
N ASP A 6 -13.26 5.03 -9.58
CA ASP A 6 -14.51 5.36 -8.91
C ASP A 6 -14.36 5.11 -7.41
N GLU A 7 -13.99 6.14 -6.68
CA GLU A 7 -13.76 6.06 -5.23
C GLU A 7 -15.00 5.59 -4.45
N GLU A 8 -16.21 5.91 -4.93
CA GLU A 8 -17.46 5.59 -4.21
C GLU A 8 -17.87 4.11 -4.33
N ASN A 9 -17.45 3.43 -5.40
CA ASN A 9 -17.88 2.05 -5.69
C ASN A 9 -16.75 1.03 -5.76
N CYS A 10 -15.51 1.41 -5.44
CA CYS A 10 -14.35 0.53 -5.59
C CYS A 10 -14.30 -0.60 -4.55
N PHE A 11 -14.91 -0.42 -3.37
CA PHE A 11 -14.95 -1.41 -2.31
C PHE A 11 -16.39 -1.67 -1.83
N LYS A 12 -16.75 -2.96 -1.74
CA LYS A 12 -17.96 -3.39 -1.04
C LYS A 12 -17.54 -4.00 0.29
N LEU A 13 -17.99 -3.41 1.39
CA LEU A 13 -17.72 -3.94 2.71
C LEU A 13 -18.39 -5.31 2.90
N PRO A 14 -17.69 -6.29 3.49
CA PRO A 14 -18.24 -7.60 3.75
C PRO A 14 -19.33 -7.55 4.83
N LYS A 15 -20.30 -8.47 4.75
CA LYS A 15 -21.35 -8.57 5.79
C LYS A 15 -20.79 -8.91 7.17
N ASN A 16 -19.77 -9.79 7.22
CA ASN A 16 -19.01 -10.10 8.42
C ASN A 16 -17.74 -9.28 8.38
N MET A 17 -17.71 -8.16 9.11
CA MET A 17 -16.58 -7.26 9.13
C MET A 17 -15.37 -7.91 9.81
N PRO A 18 -14.21 -7.99 9.14
CA PRO A 18 -12.97 -8.41 9.78
C PRO A 18 -12.43 -7.30 10.68
N THR A 19 -11.52 -7.67 11.56
CA THR A 19 -10.84 -6.73 12.47
C THR A 19 -9.66 -6.01 11.83
N ALA A 20 -9.22 -6.45 10.64
CA ALA A 20 -8.13 -5.81 9.91
C ALA A 20 -8.24 -6.05 8.39
N PHE A 21 -7.71 -5.10 7.62
CA PHE A 21 -7.52 -5.20 6.17
C PHE A 21 -6.06 -4.95 5.81
N VAL A 22 -5.59 -5.66 4.80
CA VAL A 22 -4.30 -5.41 4.15
C VAL A 22 -4.59 -4.99 2.70
N CYS A 23 -4.16 -3.81 2.34
CA CYS A 23 -4.34 -3.22 1.02
C CYS A 23 -3.07 -3.34 0.19
N ASN A 24 -3.22 -3.41 -1.12
CA ASN A 24 -2.10 -3.55 -2.07
C ASN A 24 -1.30 -2.26 -2.27
N CYS A 25 -1.82 -1.11 -1.84
CA CYS A 25 -1.12 0.17 -1.82
C CYS A 25 -1.75 1.13 -0.81
N ASP A 26 -1.03 2.19 -0.47
CA ASP A 26 -1.49 3.19 0.51
C ASP A 26 -2.71 3.98 0.01
N LEU A 27 -2.83 4.21 -1.29
CA LEU A 27 -4.00 4.89 -1.85
C LEU A 27 -5.28 4.06 -1.67
N ALA A 28 -5.19 2.74 -1.91
CA ALA A 28 -6.31 1.83 -1.66
C ALA A 28 -6.67 1.77 -0.16
N ALA A 29 -5.66 1.78 0.71
CA ALA A 29 -5.86 1.83 2.16
C ALA A 29 -6.57 3.13 2.58
N ALA A 30 -6.13 4.29 2.08
CA ALA A 30 -6.76 5.58 2.37
C ALA A 30 -8.22 5.63 1.89
N THR A 31 -8.50 5.11 0.70
CA THR A 31 -9.86 5.03 0.16
C THR A 31 -10.75 4.11 1.01
N LEU A 32 -10.22 2.95 1.42
CA LEU A 32 -10.94 2.03 2.30
C LEU A 32 -11.24 2.67 3.66
N ILE A 33 -10.29 3.43 4.25
CA ILE A 33 -10.50 4.15 5.52
C ILE A 33 -11.65 5.14 5.40
N LYS A 34 -11.73 5.91 4.31
CA LYS A 34 -12.87 6.82 4.05
C LYS A 34 -14.20 6.06 4.00
N ILE A 35 -14.24 4.93 3.32
CA ILE A 35 -15.45 4.09 3.21
C ILE A 35 -15.83 3.49 4.57
N LEU A 36 -14.87 3.00 5.34
CA LEU A 36 -15.09 2.49 6.69
C LEU A 36 -15.67 3.57 7.60
N ASN A 37 -15.07 4.75 7.61
CA ASN A 37 -15.54 5.89 8.41
C ASN A 37 -16.96 6.32 8.00
N ALA A 38 -17.27 6.37 6.70
CA ALA A 38 -18.60 6.67 6.19
C ALA A 38 -19.65 5.62 6.59
N ALA A 39 -19.21 4.35 6.77
CA ALA A 39 -20.07 3.26 7.25
C ALA A 39 -20.16 3.18 8.78
N GLY A 40 -19.50 4.10 9.52
CA GLY A 40 -19.56 4.18 10.98
C GLY A 40 -18.50 3.36 11.71
N TYR A 41 -17.53 2.77 11.00
CA TYR A 41 -16.38 2.07 11.61
C TYR A 41 -15.23 3.05 11.83
N ARG A 42 -14.63 3.01 13.01
CA ARG A 42 -13.45 3.82 13.36
C ARG A 42 -12.18 3.07 13.04
N VAL A 43 -11.22 3.75 12.44
CA VAL A 43 -9.87 3.25 12.18
C VAL A 43 -8.91 4.05 13.04
N PRO A 44 -8.14 3.42 13.92
CA PRO A 44 -7.90 1.98 14.07
C PRO A 44 -8.77 1.24 15.10
N GLU A 45 -9.67 1.90 15.84
CA GLU A 45 -10.31 1.35 17.05
C GLU A 45 -11.19 0.13 16.77
N ASP A 46 -11.98 0.17 15.69
CA ASP A 46 -12.87 -0.94 15.33
C ASP A 46 -12.25 -1.86 14.27
N VAL A 47 -11.43 -1.27 13.36
CA VAL A 47 -10.81 -1.98 12.23
C VAL A 47 -9.42 -1.40 11.97
N SER A 48 -8.40 -2.25 11.95
CA SER A 48 -7.05 -1.88 11.53
C SER A 48 -6.89 -1.94 10.01
N VAL A 49 -6.11 -1.02 9.43
CA VAL A 49 -5.83 -1.01 7.99
C VAL A 49 -4.33 -0.86 7.76
N VAL A 50 -3.78 -1.71 6.90
CA VAL A 50 -2.37 -1.68 6.48
C VAL A 50 -2.30 -1.45 4.97
N GLY A 51 -1.44 -0.54 4.55
CA GLY A 51 -1.12 -0.26 3.16
C GLY A 51 0.17 -0.93 2.69
N PHE A 52 0.64 -0.50 1.53
CA PHE A 52 1.88 -0.94 0.91
C PHE A 52 2.45 0.22 0.07
N ASP A 53 3.78 0.30 -0.03
CA ASP A 53 4.61 1.23 -0.77
C ASP A 53 5.13 2.48 -0.01
N ASN A 54 4.47 2.93 1.03
CA ASN A 54 4.74 4.17 1.76
C ASN A 54 4.77 5.40 0.83
N TYR A 55 3.87 5.42 -0.15
CA TYR A 55 3.79 6.48 -1.15
C TYR A 55 2.43 7.16 -1.09
N MET A 56 2.33 8.17 -0.22
CA MET A 56 1.10 8.97 -0.08
C MET A 56 1.39 10.46 -0.17
N TYR A 57 0.56 11.15 -0.95
CA TYR A 57 0.56 12.62 -0.94
C TYR A 57 -0.08 13.13 0.35
N PRO A 58 0.41 14.25 0.92
CA PRO A 58 -0.23 14.90 2.05
C PRO A 58 -1.71 15.22 1.76
N GLY A 59 -2.58 14.98 2.74
CA GLY A 59 -4.01 15.30 2.64
C GLY A 59 -4.90 14.25 1.97
N ILE A 60 -4.36 13.12 1.53
CA ILE A 60 -5.18 12.03 0.96
C ILE A 60 -5.93 11.28 2.06
N CYS A 61 -5.33 11.12 3.22
CA CYS A 61 -5.91 10.47 4.39
C CYS A 61 -5.71 11.32 5.63
N ASP A 62 -6.73 11.34 6.52
CA ASP A 62 -6.69 12.14 7.75
C ASP A 62 -5.79 11.52 8.83
N ILE A 63 -5.50 10.21 8.70
CA ILE A 63 -4.62 9.47 9.61
C ILE A 63 -3.42 8.89 8.87
N GLY A 64 -2.33 8.66 9.60
CA GLY A 64 -1.15 7.98 9.06
C GLY A 64 -1.43 6.50 8.80
N VAL A 65 -1.26 6.05 7.56
CA VAL A 65 -1.45 4.66 7.18
C VAL A 65 -0.19 3.86 7.48
N THR A 66 -0.28 2.87 8.37
CA THR A 66 0.77 1.87 8.58
C THR A 66 0.99 1.10 7.29
N THR A 67 2.24 0.96 6.86
CA THR A 67 2.56 0.49 5.52
C THR A 67 3.89 -0.28 5.47
N TYR A 68 4.12 -0.98 4.37
CA TYR A 68 5.42 -1.57 4.06
C TYR A 68 6.15 -0.67 3.06
N GLU A 69 7.26 -0.06 3.49
CA GLU A 69 8.08 0.84 2.68
C GLU A 69 9.06 0.02 1.84
N ILE A 70 9.05 0.27 0.54
CA ILE A 70 9.97 -0.33 -0.42
C ILE A 70 11.22 0.54 -0.52
N ASN A 71 12.41 -0.06 -0.59
CA ASN A 71 13.64 0.66 -0.91
C ASN A 71 13.67 1.04 -2.40
N MET A 72 12.98 2.14 -2.72
CA MET A 72 12.86 2.64 -4.10
C MET A 72 14.20 3.00 -4.73
N GLN A 73 15.13 3.52 -3.94
CA GLN A 73 16.47 3.89 -4.42
C GLN A 73 17.23 2.64 -4.87
N GLU A 74 17.31 1.62 -4.02
CA GLU A 74 17.97 0.36 -4.37
C GLU A 74 17.32 -0.30 -5.58
N MET A 75 15.99 -0.29 -5.66
CA MET A 75 15.25 -0.83 -6.79
C MET A 75 15.62 -0.10 -8.09
N ALA A 76 15.68 1.23 -8.07
CA ALA A 76 16.04 2.04 -9.24
C ALA A 76 17.49 1.79 -9.67
N GLU A 77 18.45 1.80 -8.73
CA GLU A 77 19.87 1.57 -9.02
C GLU A 77 20.10 0.19 -9.63
N ARG A 78 19.50 -0.86 -9.07
CA ARG A 78 19.64 -2.22 -9.59
C ARG A 78 18.97 -2.39 -10.94
N THR A 79 17.81 -1.79 -11.13
CA THR A 79 17.12 -1.82 -12.43
C THR A 79 17.96 -1.15 -13.51
N LEU A 80 18.49 0.03 -13.23
CA LEU A 80 19.35 0.76 -14.17
C LEU A 80 20.62 -0.03 -14.50
N HIS A 81 21.26 -0.63 -13.49
CA HIS A 81 22.45 -1.47 -13.68
C HIS A 81 22.17 -2.68 -14.59
N LYS A 82 21.03 -3.36 -14.40
CA LYS A 82 20.62 -4.50 -15.25
C LYS A 82 20.34 -4.04 -16.67
N ILE A 83 19.69 -2.91 -16.88
CA ILE A 83 19.42 -2.33 -18.20
C ILE A 83 20.74 -2.03 -18.93
N ILE A 84 21.68 -1.36 -18.28
CA ILE A 84 22.99 -1.04 -18.85
C ILE A 84 23.74 -2.31 -19.25
N LYS A 85 23.76 -3.33 -18.39
CA LYS A 85 24.37 -4.63 -18.71
C LYS A 85 23.69 -5.30 -19.90
N LYS A 86 22.37 -5.23 -20.00
CA LYS A 86 21.62 -5.83 -21.11
C LYS A 86 21.91 -5.12 -22.45
N ILE A 87 22.04 -3.79 -22.43
CA ILE A 87 22.43 -3.01 -23.61
C ILE A 87 23.85 -3.37 -24.07
N SER A 88 24.78 -3.53 -23.13
CA SER A 88 26.17 -3.87 -23.44
C SER A 88 26.38 -5.33 -23.85
N ASN A 89 25.48 -6.22 -23.48
CA ASN A 89 25.57 -7.65 -23.78
C ASN A 89 24.16 -8.26 -23.94
N GLU A 90 23.74 -8.49 -25.17
CA GLU A 90 22.43 -9.08 -25.48
C GLU A 90 22.19 -10.46 -24.81
N LYS A 91 23.26 -11.22 -24.60
CA LYS A 91 23.18 -12.53 -23.94
C LYS A 91 23.10 -12.43 -22.42
N TYR A 92 23.22 -11.22 -21.85
CA TYR A 92 23.09 -11.03 -20.42
C TYR A 92 21.69 -11.46 -19.96
N THR A 93 21.66 -12.41 -19.07
CA THR A 93 20.46 -12.84 -18.35
C THR A 93 20.77 -12.80 -16.86
N ASP A 94 19.90 -12.18 -16.11
CA ASP A 94 19.99 -12.15 -14.66
C ASP A 94 18.66 -12.63 -14.08
N GLY A 95 18.73 -13.28 -12.95
CA GLY A 95 17.57 -13.83 -12.28
C GLY A 95 16.68 -12.76 -11.62
N ILE A 96 15.71 -13.23 -10.85
CA ILE A 96 14.87 -12.38 -10.00
C ILE A 96 15.74 -11.83 -8.86
N PHE A 97 15.67 -10.52 -8.64
CA PHE A 97 16.27 -9.87 -7.50
C PHE A 97 15.16 -9.32 -6.61
N VAL A 98 15.22 -9.61 -5.33
CA VAL A 98 14.29 -9.10 -4.33
C VAL A 98 14.93 -7.91 -3.62
N VAL A 99 14.24 -6.81 -3.59
CA VAL A 99 14.61 -5.62 -2.81
C VAL A 99 13.89 -5.69 -1.47
N ASP A 100 14.64 -5.62 -0.40
CA ASP A 100 14.08 -5.59 0.95
C ASP A 100 13.38 -4.25 1.23
N GLY A 101 12.38 -4.31 2.09
CA GLY A 101 11.68 -3.15 2.61
C GLY A 101 11.52 -3.24 4.13
N ARG A 102 10.76 -2.32 4.69
CA ARG A 102 10.51 -2.27 6.13
C ARG A 102 9.06 -1.90 6.44
N ILE A 103 8.57 -2.36 7.57
CA ILE A 103 7.29 -1.89 8.09
C ILE A 103 7.48 -0.50 8.71
N VAL A 104 6.60 0.43 8.32
CA VAL A 104 6.50 1.78 8.89
C VAL A 104 5.18 1.87 9.64
N ILE A 105 5.26 1.81 10.96
CA ILE A 105 4.09 1.87 11.84
C ILE A 105 3.65 3.32 11.97
N LYS A 106 2.35 3.55 11.76
CA LYS A 106 1.68 4.84 11.92
C LYS A 106 0.35 4.63 12.68
N ASP A 107 -0.68 5.40 12.38
CA ASP A 107 -1.89 5.52 13.22
C ASP A 107 -3.00 4.52 12.88
N SER A 108 -2.97 3.86 11.71
CA SER A 108 -4.07 3.05 11.19
C SER A 108 -4.16 1.62 11.75
N VAL A 109 -3.34 1.27 12.72
CA VAL A 109 -3.33 -0.06 13.36
C VAL A 109 -3.33 0.07 14.87
N ALA A 110 -4.23 -0.66 15.52
CA ALA A 110 -4.28 -0.78 16.97
C ALA A 110 -4.51 -2.22 17.41
N ARG A 111 -4.16 -2.49 18.68
CA ARG A 111 -4.53 -3.73 19.34
C ARG A 111 -6.03 -3.70 19.65
N ILE A 112 -6.75 -4.69 19.17
CA ILE A 112 -8.16 -4.86 19.52
C ILE A 112 -8.23 -5.55 20.89
N GLU A 113 -8.79 -4.86 21.86
CA GLU A 113 -9.16 -5.46 23.15
C GLU A 113 -10.46 -6.24 22.93
N ARG A 114 -10.38 -7.55 23.17
CA ARG A 114 -11.55 -8.45 23.15
C ARG A 114 -12.10 -8.61 24.55
#